data_17f1993c907936fe0774c5e9e8790001
#
_entry.id   17f1993c907936fe0774c5e9e8790001
#
_cell.length_a   1.000
_cell.length_b   1.000
_cell.length_c   1.000
_cell.angle_alpha   90.00
_cell.angle_beta   90.00
_cell.angle_gamma   90.00
#
_symmetry.space_group_name_H-M   'P 1'
#
loop_
_entity.id
_entity.type
_entity.pdbx_description
1 polymer ?
#
loop_
_entity_poly.entity_id
_entity_poly.type
_entity_poly.pdbx_seq_one_letter_code
_entity_poly.pdbx_strand_id
1 'polypeptide(L)'
;LWDEGFHQLLISNWDVEISLDVLSHWFNLMDQDGWIAREQILGPEAEDAVPDKFIPQNPDHANPPTLFIALEQLMDATNPLRSIDIMGHESTMEEDYQQSLVNKFLNTHYNTLKKHYQWYRSTQQGSIPLTFKWRGRLENHTLSSGLDDYPRGTR
;
A
#
# COMPACT_ATOMS: atom_id res chain seq x y z
N LEU A 1 0.39 6.24 5.54
CA LEU A 1 0.02 5.07 4.74
C LEU A 1 1.03 4.78 3.61
N TRP A 2 1.10 5.60 2.60
CA TRP A 2 1.83 5.23 1.38
C TRP A 2 3.36 5.28 1.52
N ASP A 3 3.90 6.11 2.39
CA ASP A 3 5.34 6.12 2.74
C ASP A 3 5.77 4.75 3.26
N GLU A 4 4.89 4.10 4.02
CA GLU A 4 5.15 2.78 4.59
C GLU A 4 5.43 1.72 3.54
N GLY A 5 4.76 1.77 2.40
CA GLY A 5 5.08 0.86 1.30
C GLY A 5 6.55 0.95 0.86
N PHE A 6 7.13 2.15 0.82
CA PHE A 6 8.56 2.33 0.51
C PHE A 6 9.47 1.84 1.64
N HIS A 7 9.08 2.05 2.90
CA HIS A 7 9.84 1.51 4.03
C HIS A 7 9.90 -0.02 3.94
N GLN A 8 8.79 -0.65 3.57
CA GLN A 8 8.73 -2.10 3.48
C GLN A 8 9.57 -2.68 2.34
N LEU A 9 9.89 -1.93 1.29
CA LEU A 9 10.86 -2.36 0.27
C LEU A 9 12.27 -2.58 0.85
N LEU A 10 12.61 -1.89 1.94
CA LEU A 10 13.87 -2.07 2.65
C LEU A 10 13.75 -3.12 3.76
N ILE A 11 12.71 -3.02 4.58
CA ILE A 11 12.49 -3.89 5.75
C ILE A 11 12.32 -5.34 5.32
N SER A 12 11.60 -5.61 4.23
CA SER A 12 11.36 -6.96 3.73
C SER A 12 12.63 -7.72 3.31
N ASN A 13 13.70 -6.98 2.96
CA ASN A 13 15.01 -7.60 2.69
C ASN A 13 15.79 -7.94 3.96
N TRP A 14 15.37 -7.42 5.10
CA TRP A 14 16.00 -7.67 6.39
C TRP A 14 15.18 -8.65 7.23
N ASP A 15 13.86 -8.45 7.30
CA ASP A 15 12.95 -9.26 8.08
C ASP A 15 11.55 -9.32 7.45
N VAL A 16 11.22 -10.47 6.90
CA VAL A 16 9.94 -10.72 6.23
C VAL A 16 8.77 -10.71 7.22
N GLU A 17 8.94 -11.24 8.44
CA GLU A 17 7.88 -11.29 9.45
C GLU A 17 7.47 -9.88 9.88
N ILE A 18 8.43 -9.02 10.21
CA ILE A 18 8.18 -7.63 10.56
C ILE A 18 7.45 -6.92 9.42
N SER A 19 7.90 -7.13 8.19
CA SER A 19 7.25 -6.51 7.01
C SER A 19 5.80 -6.96 6.86
N LEU A 20 5.52 -8.26 7.00
CA LEU A 20 4.16 -8.79 6.91
C LEU A 20 3.27 -8.32 8.07
N ASP A 21 3.80 -8.17 9.27
CA ASP A 21 3.08 -7.63 10.42
C ASP A 21 2.69 -6.16 10.20
N VAL A 22 3.60 -5.35 9.68
CA VAL A 22 3.31 -3.94 9.35
C VAL A 22 2.25 -3.85 8.25
N LEU A 23 2.37 -4.64 7.17
CA LEU A 23 1.36 -4.70 6.12
C LEU A 23 -0.01 -5.15 6.67
N SER A 24 -0.02 -6.17 7.54
CA SER A 24 -1.24 -6.64 8.21
C SER A 24 -1.89 -5.52 9.03
N HIS A 25 -1.09 -4.76 9.78
CA HIS A 25 -1.57 -3.63 10.56
C HIS A 25 -2.30 -2.62 9.67
N TRP A 26 -1.68 -2.17 8.59
CA TRP A 26 -2.29 -1.21 7.67
C TRP A 26 -3.56 -1.73 7.00
N PHE A 27 -3.57 -2.98 6.54
CA PHE A 27 -4.77 -3.57 5.94
C PHE A 27 -5.89 -3.82 6.94
N ASN A 28 -5.58 -3.99 8.23
CA ASN A 28 -6.58 -4.11 9.29
C ASN A 28 -7.23 -2.76 9.67
N LEU A 29 -6.67 -1.62 9.27
CA LEU A 29 -7.27 -0.28 9.42
C LEU A 29 -8.29 0.05 8.32
N MET A 30 -8.45 -0.82 7.36
CA MET A 30 -9.37 -0.63 6.24
C MET A 30 -10.82 -0.58 6.73
N ASP A 31 -11.57 0.38 6.24
CA ASP A 31 -13.00 0.49 6.51
C ASP A 31 -13.85 -0.54 5.75
N GLN A 32 -15.17 -0.50 5.99
CA GLN A 32 -16.11 -1.42 5.35
C GLN A 32 -16.21 -1.26 3.83
N ASP A 33 -15.78 -0.12 3.27
CA ASP A 33 -15.85 0.19 1.84
C ASP A 33 -14.52 -0.09 1.11
N GLY A 34 -13.46 -0.35 1.85
CA GLY A 34 -12.14 -0.68 1.31
C GLY A 34 -11.13 0.45 1.34
N TRP A 35 -11.48 1.58 1.97
CA TRP A 35 -10.58 2.71 2.13
C TRP A 35 -9.68 2.54 3.36
N ILE A 36 -8.44 3.05 3.24
CA ILE A 36 -7.50 3.17 4.36
C ILE A 36 -7.09 4.64 4.45
N ALA A 37 -7.23 5.23 5.63
CA ALA A 37 -6.84 6.61 5.87
C ALA A 37 -5.33 6.81 5.66
N ARG A 38 -4.94 7.96 5.12
CA ARG A 38 -3.53 8.30 4.92
C ARG A 38 -2.77 8.35 6.24
N GLU A 39 -3.37 8.98 7.24
CA GLU A 39 -2.78 9.22 8.53
C GLU A 39 -3.59 8.55 9.64
N GLN A 40 -2.90 8.10 10.67
CA GLN A 40 -3.50 7.62 11.91
C GLN A 40 -3.50 8.76 12.93
N ILE A 41 -4.50 9.66 12.84
CA ILE A 41 -4.66 10.78 13.77
C ILE A 41 -5.52 10.27 14.92
N LEU A 42 -4.89 9.66 15.92
CA LEU A 42 -5.58 8.99 17.01
C LEU A 42 -5.38 9.75 18.33
N GLY A 43 -6.47 10.36 18.80
CA GLY A 43 -6.54 11.04 20.08
C GLY A 43 -6.03 12.48 20.08
N PRO A 44 -6.27 13.21 21.19
CA PRO A 44 -6.05 14.65 21.27
C PRO A 44 -4.62 15.10 20.97
N GLU A 45 -3.63 14.33 21.42
CA GLU A 45 -2.21 14.64 21.19
C GLU A 45 -1.86 14.65 19.69
N ALA A 46 -2.37 13.67 18.93
CA ALA A 46 -2.16 13.61 17.51
C ALA A 46 -2.95 14.71 16.77
N GLU A 47 -4.17 14.99 17.21
CA GLU A 47 -5.00 16.07 16.65
C GLU A 47 -4.36 17.44 16.87
N ASP A 48 -3.79 17.70 18.05
CA ASP A 48 -3.08 18.96 18.36
C ASP A 48 -1.81 19.17 17.52
N ALA A 49 -1.22 18.08 17.00
CA ALA A 49 -0.01 18.13 16.16
C ALA A 49 -0.31 18.35 14.68
N VAL A 50 -1.57 18.21 14.26
CA VAL A 50 -2.00 18.29 12.86
C VAL A 50 -2.86 19.56 12.65
N PRO A 51 -2.60 20.37 11.61
CA PRO A 51 -3.48 21.49 11.32
C PRO A 51 -4.93 21.04 11.09
N ASP A 52 -5.91 21.73 11.69
CA ASP A 52 -7.35 21.38 11.70
C ASP A 52 -7.90 20.97 10.34
N LYS A 53 -7.45 21.61 9.28
CA LYS A 53 -7.89 21.33 7.90
C LYS A 53 -7.47 19.95 7.37
N PHE A 54 -6.51 19.27 8.02
CA PHE A 54 -6.01 17.97 7.62
C PHE A 54 -6.48 16.83 8.56
N ILE A 55 -7.12 17.16 9.68
CA ILE A 55 -7.69 16.16 10.59
C ILE A 55 -8.79 15.36 9.90
N PRO A 56 -9.80 15.97 9.24
CA PRO A 56 -10.76 15.23 8.46
C PRO A 56 -10.12 14.64 7.21
N GLN A 57 -10.19 13.31 7.07
CA GLN A 57 -9.69 12.60 5.89
C GLN A 57 -10.87 12.13 5.05
N ASN A 58 -10.81 12.38 3.74
CA ASN A 58 -11.91 12.07 2.83
C ASN A 58 -11.75 10.65 2.25
N PRO A 59 -12.75 9.78 2.42
CA PRO A 59 -12.68 8.39 1.96
C PRO A 59 -12.70 8.24 0.43
N ASP A 60 -12.93 9.32 -0.33
CA ASP A 60 -12.79 9.32 -1.80
C ASP A 60 -11.37 9.68 -2.27
N HIS A 61 -10.49 10.07 -1.37
CA HIS A 61 -9.12 10.45 -1.70
C HIS A 61 -8.18 9.25 -1.57
N ALA A 62 -7.68 8.77 -2.70
CA ALA A 62 -6.67 7.72 -2.74
C ALA A 62 -5.27 8.29 -2.57
N ASN A 63 -4.41 7.52 -1.95
CA ASN A 63 -2.97 7.73 -1.92
C ASN A 63 -2.29 6.72 -2.85
N PRO A 64 -1.00 6.91 -3.21
CA PRO A 64 -0.29 5.93 -4.01
C PRO A 64 -0.36 4.52 -3.40
N PRO A 65 -0.64 3.48 -4.18
CA PRO A 65 -0.86 2.11 -3.68
C PRO A 65 0.46 1.37 -3.39
N THR A 66 1.37 2.00 -2.66
CA THR A 66 2.73 1.52 -2.43
C THR A 66 2.80 0.25 -1.56
N LEU A 67 1.77 -0.01 -0.74
CA LEU A 67 1.68 -1.28 0.00
C LEU A 67 1.60 -2.48 -0.96
N PHE A 68 0.97 -2.32 -2.13
CA PHE A 68 0.95 -3.38 -3.14
C PHE A 68 2.31 -3.59 -3.80
N ILE A 69 3.12 -2.53 -3.95
CA ILE A 69 4.50 -2.65 -4.47
C ILE A 69 5.37 -3.45 -3.49
N ALA A 70 5.24 -3.16 -2.18
CA ALA A 70 5.93 -3.93 -1.15
C ALA A 70 5.51 -5.40 -1.14
N LEU A 71 4.21 -5.66 -1.29
CA LEU A 71 3.69 -7.02 -1.36
C LEU A 71 4.18 -7.76 -2.62
N GLU A 72 4.22 -7.09 -3.77
CA GLU A 72 4.78 -7.64 -5.01
C GLU A 72 6.25 -8.04 -4.82
N GLN A 73 7.06 -7.17 -4.18
CA GLN A 73 8.46 -7.50 -3.88
C GLN A 73 8.58 -8.75 -2.99
N LEU A 74 7.76 -8.85 -1.93
CA LEU A 74 7.74 -10.02 -1.04
C LEU A 74 7.38 -11.30 -1.80
N MET A 75 6.36 -11.25 -2.65
CA MET A 75 5.96 -12.37 -3.50
C MET A 75 7.04 -12.77 -4.49
N ASP A 76 7.73 -11.79 -5.07
CA ASP A 76 8.80 -12.01 -6.03
C ASP A 76 10.05 -12.60 -5.37
N ALA A 77 10.43 -12.08 -4.20
CA ALA A 77 11.61 -12.55 -3.47
C ALA A 77 11.46 -14.00 -3.00
N THR A 78 10.23 -14.42 -2.70
CA THR A 78 9.92 -15.77 -2.22
C THR A 78 9.40 -16.69 -3.33
N ASN A 79 9.41 -16.28 -4.61
CA ASN A 79 8.91 -17.07 -5.72
C ASN A 79 9.93 -18.15 -6.14
N PRO A 80 9.64 -19.46 -5.94
CA PRO A 80 10.56 -20.52 -6.27
C PRO A 80 10.89 -20.62 -7.77
N LEU A 81 10.07 -20.02 -8.65
CA LEU A 81 10.32 -19.99 -10.09
C LEU A 81 11.42 -18.98 -10.49
N ARG A 82 11.72 -18.00 -9.64
CA ARG A 82 12.85 -17.08 -9.84
C ARG A 82 14.17 -17.67 -9.35
N SER A 83 14.11 -18.53 -8.36
CA SER A 83 15.28 -19.29 -7.84
C SER A 83 15.66 -20.51 -8.69
N ILE A 84 14.98 -20.76 -9.82
CA ILE A 84 15.50 -21.65 -10.85
C ILE A 84 16.68 -20.92 -11.50
N ASP A 85 17.74 -20.80 -10.73
CA ASP A 85 19.06 -20.61 -11.27
C ASP A 85 19.33 -21.81 -12.19
N ILE A 86 19.86 -21.52 -13.40
CA ILE A 86 20.22 -22.50 -14.42
C ILE A 86 21.20 -23.58 -13.88
N MET A 87 21.62 -23.45 -12.65
CA MET A 87 22.55 -24.32 -11.89
C MET A 87 21.88 -25.30 -10.91
N GLY A 88 20.54 -25.36 -10.82
CA GLY A 88 19.84 -26.34 -9.97
C GLY A 88 19.99 -26.08 -8.46
N HIS A 89 19.89 -24.80 -8.05
CA HIS A 89 19.88 -24.47 -6.63
C HIS A 89 18.62 -25.05 -5.98
N GLU A 90 18.79 -25.90 -4.96
CA GLU A 90 17.69 -26.33 -4.09
C GLU A 90 17.38 -25.17 -3.14
N SER A 91 16.09 -24.88 -2.93
CA SER A 91 15.66 -23.84 -1.96
C SER A 91 16.19 -24.18 -0.56
N THR A 92 16.59 -23.15 0.16
CA THR A 92 17.01 -23.33 1.56
C THR A 92 15.78 -23.46 2.48
N MET A 93 15.95 -24.05 3.68
CA MET A 93 14.87 -24.12 4.68
C MET A 93 14.36 -22.73 5.06
N GLU A 94 15.21 -21.71 5.02
CA GLU A 94 14.85 -20.32 5.29
C GLU A 94 13.95 -19.74 4.18
N GLU A 95 14.28 -19.97 2.91
CA GLU A 95 13.47 -19.53 1.76
C GLU A 95 12.09 -20.20 1.78
N ASP A 96 12.01 -21.50 2.08
CA ASP A 96 10.75 -22.23 2.22
C ASP A 96 9.91 -21.69 3.38
N TYR A 97 10.54 -21.31 4.49
CA TYR A 97 9.86 -20.70 5.62
C TYR A 97 9.29 -19.32 5.26
N GLN A 98 10.09 -18.44 4.66
CA GLN A 98 9.64 -17.11 4.21
C GLN A 98 8.50 -17.22 3.19
N GLN A 99 8.58 -18.16 2.24
CA GLN A 99 7.50 -18.42 1.30
C GLN A 99 6.21 -18.85 2.02
N SER A 100 6.33 -19.68 3.06
CA SER A 100 5.17 -20.12 3.83
C SER A 100 4.47 -18.96 4.56
N LEU A 101 5.25 -18.00 5.09
CA LEU A 101 4.74 -16.79 5.73
C LEU A 101 3.98 -15.91 4.74
N VAL A 102 4.57 -15.65 3.57
CA VAL A 102 3.93 -14.85 2.51
C VAL A 102 2.64 -15.52 2.04
N ASN A 103 2.64 -16.84 1.82
CA ASN A 103 1.44 -17.58 1.44
C ASN A 103 0.35 -17.52 2.52
N LYS A 104 0.71 -17.63 3.79
CA LYS A 104 -0.22 -17.49 4.91
C LYS A 104 -0.83 -16.09 4.94
N PHE A 105 0.00 -15.05 4.78
CA PHE A 105 -0.47 -13.67 4.69
C PHE A 105 -1.47 -13.47 3.55
N LEU A 106 -1.11 -13.91 2.33
CA LEU A 106 -1.97 -13.79 1.16
C LEU A 106 -3.32 -14.49 1.35
N ASN A 107 -3.32 -15.71 1.90
CA ASN A 107 -4.55 -16.44 2.19
C ASN A 107 -5.42 -15.73 3.23
N THR A 108 -4.81 -15.14 4.26
CA THR A 108 -5.51 -14.43 5.32
C THR A 108 -6.11 -13.12 4.81
N HIS A 109 -5.34 -12.35 4.03
CA HIS A 109 -5.71 -11.01 3.61
C HIS A 109 -6.29 -10.92 2.19
N TYR A 110 -6.48 -12.03 1.46
CA TYR A 110 -6.96 -12.01 0.08
C TYR A 110 -8.21 -11.16 -0.14
N ASN A 111 -9.23 -11.34 0.70
CA ASN A 111 -10.47 -10.58 0.59
C ASN A 111 -10.28 -9.09 0.91
N THR A 112 -9.41 -8.77 1.84
CA THR A 112 -9.04 -7.40 2.22
C THR A 112 -8.31 -6.71 1.07
N LEU A 113 -7.30 -7.36 0.50
CA LEU A 113 -6.54 -6.87 -0.67
C LEU A 113 -7.47 -6.64 -1.87
N LYS A 114 -8.33 -7.62 -2.16
CA LYS A 114 -9.32 -7.52 -3.23
C LYS A 114 -10.28 -6.34 -3.03
N LYS A 115 -10.76 -6.14 -1.80
CA LYS A 115 -11.66 -5.04 -1.45
C LYS A 115 -10.97 -3.69 -1.63
N HIS A 116 -9.73 -3.54 -1.15
CA HIS A 116 -8.94 -2.32 -1.33
C HIS A 116 -8.69 -2.00 -2.80
N TYR A 117 -8.32 -3.00 -3.60
CA TYR A 117 -8.19 -2.87 -5.05
C TYR A 117 -9.50 -2.44 -5.73
N GLN A 118 -10.64 -3.02 -5.33
CA GLN A 118 -11.95 -2.66 -5.87
C GLN A 118 -12.34 -1.23 -5.51
N TRP A 119 -12.02 -0.80 -4.28
CA TRP A 119 -12.20 0.58 -3.85
C TRP A 119 -11.43 1.56 -4.74
N TYR A 120 -10.14 1.30 -5.05
CA TYR A 120 -9.38 2.12 -6.00
C TYR A 120 -10.07 2.19 -7.36
N ARG A 121 -10.50 1.06 -7.88
CA ARG A 121 -11.14 1.00 -9.19
C ARG A 121 -12.45 1.76 -9.26
N SER A 122 -13.26 1.71 -8.22
CA SER A 122 -14.58 2.36 -8.20
C SER A 122 -14.48 3.86 -7.91
N THR A 123 -13.66 4.25 -6.92
CA THR A 123 -13.60 5.64 -6.47
C THR A 123 -12.69 6.52 -7.31
N GLN A 124 -11.63 5.98 -7.91
CA GLN A 124 -10.65 6.74 -8.69
C GLN A 124 -10.86 6.66 -10.21
N GLN A 125 -11.97 6.11 -10.67
CA GLN A 125 -12.27 6.00 -12.11
C GLN A 125 -12.32 7.37 -12.78
N GLY A 126 -11.67 7.49 -13.94
CA GLY A 126 -11.70 8.66 -14.80
C GLY A 126 -12.98 8.76 -15.64
N SER A 127 -13.08 9.80 -16.46
CA SER A 127 -14.21 10.01 -17.38
C SER A 127 -14.16 9.12 -18.63
N ILE A 128 -12.99 8.59 -18.94
CA ILE A 128 -12.77 7.69 -20.07
C ILE A 128 -12.66 6.25 -19.52
N PRO A 129 -13.24 5.24 -20.16
CA PRO A 129 -13.10 3.86 -19.72
C PRO A 129 -11.64 3.45 -19.53
N LEU A 130 -11.36 2.69 -18.46
CA LEU A 130 -10.02 2.21 -18.09
C LEU A 130 -9.01 3.32 -17.74
N THR A 131 -9.47 4.55 -17.52
CA THR A 131 -8.62 5.62 -16.99
C THR A 131 -8.93 5.88 -15.52
N PHE A 132 -7.93 6.41 -14.81
CA PHE A 132 -8.02 6.76 -13.40
C PHE A 132 -7.57 8.20 -13.19
N LYS A 133 -8.06 8.82 -12.15
CA LYS A 133 -7.65 10.16 -11.74
C LYS A 133 -7.65 10.30 -10.22
N TRP A 134 -6.72 11.06 -9.73
CA TRP A 134 -6.70 11.47 -8.33
C TRP A 134 -7.89 12.38 -8.01
N ARG A 135 -8.51 12.17 -6.85
CA ARG A 135 -9.57 13.01 -6.30
C ARG A 135 -8.98 14.10 -5.40
N GLY A 136 -9.81 15.05 -4.98
CA GLY A 136 -9.43 16.07 -4.01
C GLY A 136 -8.50 17.15 -4.55
N ARG A 137 -8.64 17.51 -5.83
CA ARG A 137 -7.90 18.66 -6.37
C ARG A 137 -8.41 19.95 -5.74
N LEU A 138 -7.51 20.65 -5.03
CA LEU A 138 -7.74 21.98 -4.49
C LEU A 138 -6.74 22.92 -5.15
N GLU A 139 -7.23 24.00 -5.77
CA GLU A 139 -6.42 24.91 -6.58
C GLU A 139 -5.67 24.14 -7.68
N ASN A 140 -4.35 24.16 -7.68
CA ASN A 140 -3.53 23.44 -8.64
C ASN A 140 -2.90 22.16 -8.05
N HIS A 141 -3.26 21.77 -6.82
CA HIS A 141 -2.64 20.68 -6.08
C HIS A 141 -3.61 19.52 -5.87
N THR A 142 -3.07 18.31 -5.87
CA THR A 142 -3.76 17.09 -5.43
C THR A 142 -2.87 16.42 -4.40
N LEU A 143 -2.94 16.87 -3.14
CA LEU A 143 -2.07 16.45 -2.05
C LEU A 143 -2.08 14.93 -1.84
N SER A 144 -3.24 14.28 -2.05
CA SER A 144 -3.38 12.84 -1.90
C SER A 144 -2.52 12.03 -2.88
N SER A 145 -2.12 12.62 -4.02
CA SER A 145 -1.33 11.93 -5.05
C SER A 145 0.12 11.64 -4.68
N GLY A 146 0.64 12.27 -3.61
CA GLY A 146 2.06 12.24 -3.27
C GLY A 146 2.97 13.05 -4.21
N LEU A 147 2.37 13.78 -5.18
CA LEU A 147 3.09 14.60 -6.17
C LEU A 147 2.78 16.09 -5.99
N ASP A 148 2.53 16.51 -4.77
CA ASP A 148 2.17 17.88 -4.40
C ASP A 148 3.31 18.87 -4.71
N ASP A 149 4.56 18.46 -4.52
CA ASP A 149 5.74 19.28 -4.81
C ASP A 149 6.24 19.17 -6.26
N TYR A 150 5.59 18.35 -7.09
CA TYR A 150 6.02 18.17 -8.47
C TYR A 150 5.54 19.33 -9.35
N PRO A 151 6.43 19.97 -10.12
CA PRO A 151 6.06 21.08 -11.00
C PRO A 151 5.04 20.62 -12.03
N ARG A 152 3.90 21.29 -12.08
CA ARG A 152 2.85 21.02 -13.07
C ARG A 152 2.77 22.17 -14.05
N GLY A 153 2.73 21.86 -15.34
CA GLY A 153 2.52 22.85 -16.38
C GLY A 153 1.21 23.61 -16.15
N THR A 154 1.27 24.93 -16.23
CA THR A 154 0.06 25.77 -16.31
C THR A 154 -0.65 25.46 -17.63
N ARG A 155 -1.90 25.05 -17.55
CA ARG A 155 -2.80 25.01 -18.69
C ARG A 155 -3.50 26.33 -18.84
#